data_a13755efcdbcfccd394956e3e8bb999e
#
_entry.id   a13755efcdbcfccd394956e3e8bb999e
#
_cell.length_a   1.000
_cell.length_b   1.000
_cell.length_c   1.000
_cell.angle_alpha   90.00
_cell.angle_beta   90.00
_cell.angle_gamma   90.00
#
_symmetry.space_group_name_H-M   'P 1'
#
loop_
_entity.id
_entity.type
_entity.pdbx_description
1 polymer ?
#
loop_
_entity_poly.entity_id
_entity_poly.type
_entity_poly.pdbx_seq_one_letter_code
_entity_poly.pdbx_strand_id
1 'polypeptide(L)'
;MQTIFARQTRTPSGWVQNVRLRIENGAIAKITANATPGDGDARVDTLLPGLANLHSHSFQRAMAGMSEYRAAGQDSFWTWRQLMYRFLDHLSPEQYQAIAALTFMEMLEAGYTAVGEFHYIHHQPGGALYDDPAELSNRVFAAADETGIGLTHLPVLYSYGGAGQQPLTGGQLRFGNSVDGFADLVAQVRRNADRDLPADTRVGIAPHSLRATSPEDLAEVLKIQDGAPVHIHIAEQPAEVKDIQDWLGSRPVEWLLNNAPVGKDWCLIHATHMTEAETRVLATSGAVAGLCPITEANLGDGPFNGAEYLAHGGRFGIGSDSNIRIALPEELRQLEYSQRLRDLARNVMTPGPGSVGDTLYLGAARGGAQALGRAAGQIETGALADLIAVDTSLPALCALTPEQLLDGLCFAAGDGAVTDVWSAGRHQVKQGRHLGREQILAAFRDAVQSLRAAL
;
A
#
# COMPACT_ATOMS: atom_id res chain seq x y z
N MET A 1 3.30 -26.85 -9.89
CA MET A 1 3.23 -27.34 -8.49
C MET A 1 4.55 -27.01 -7.83
N GLN A 2 4.52 -26.31 -6.70
CA GLN A 2 5.68 -25.89 -5.91
C GLN A 2 5.47 -26.33 -4.46
N THR A 3 6.55 -26.66 -3.75
CA THR A 3 6.47 -27.01 -2.34
C THR A 3 7.47 -26.20 -1.51
N ILE A 4 7.06 -25.81 -0.31
CA ILE A 4 7.89 -25.09 0.67
C ILE A 4 7.88 -25.91 1.95
N PHE A 5 9.06 -26.13 2.53
CA PHE A 5 9.21 -26.65 3.89
C PHE A 5 9.73 -25.54 4.79
N ALA A 6 8.99 -25.23 5.84
CA ALA A 6 9.36 -24.27 6.86
C ALA A 6 9.58 -24.97 8.21
N ARG A 7 10.65 -24.60 8.93
CA ARG A 7 10.88 -25.08 10.28
C ARG A 7 9.75 -24.68 11.24
N GLN A 8 9.22 -23.47 11.05
CA GLN A 8 8.02 -23.00 11.73
C GLN A 8 7.20 -22.03 10.85
N THR A 9 5.92 -21.93 11.14
CA THR A 9 4.96 -21.15 10.34
C THR A 9 3.92 -20.51 11.25
N ARG A 10 3.58 -19.24 11.02
CA ARG A 10 2.48 -18.55 11.69
C ARG A 10 1.18 -18.75 10.89
N THR A 11 0.29 -19.61 11.42
CA THR A 11 -1.05 -19.86 10.85
C THR A 11 -2.13 -19.13 11.66
N PRO A 12 -3.37 -19.05 11.18
CA PRO A 12 -4.48 -18.46 11.95
C PRO A 12 -4.67 -19.11 13.34
N SER A 13 -4.36 -20.40 13.48
CA SER A 13 -4.46 -21.14 14.75
C SER A 13 -3.23 -21.02 15.68
N GLY A 14 -2.20 -20.29 15.27
CA GLY A 14 -0.98 -20.12 16.03
C GLY A 14 0.28 -20.58 15.31
N TRP A 15 1.36 -20.74 16.05
CA TRP A 15 2.64 -21.23 15.54
C TRP A 15 2.62 -22.76 15.37
N VAL A 16 3.07 -23.23 14.23
CA VAL A 16 3.16 -24.65 13.87
C VAL A 16 4.57 -24.97 13.42
N GLN A 17 5.11 -26.12 13.89
CA GLN A 17 6.46 -26.57 13.58
C GLN A 17 6.48 -27.55 12.41
N ASN A 18 7.60 -27.55 11.66
CA ASN A 18 7.88 -28.47 10.58
C ASN A 18 6.70 -28.57 9.59
N VAL A 19 6.40 -27.44 8.93
CA VAL A 19 5.24 -27.31 8.05
C VAL A 19 5.69 -27.46 6.61
N ARG A 20 5.00 -28.30 5.85
CA ARG A 20 5.16 -28.41 4.40
C ARG A 20 3.92 -27.89 3.70
N LEU A 21 4.10 -26.84 2.88
CA LEU A 21 3.05 -26.25 2.03
C LEU A 21 3.18 -26.77 0.61
N ARG A 22 2.04 -27.07 -0.02
CA ARG A 22 1.93 -27.30 -1.45
C ARG A 22 1.17 -26.15 -2.10
N ILE A 23 1.75 -25.56 -3.13
CA ILE A 23 1.20 -24.42 -3.87
C ILE A 23 0.83 -24.88 -5.27
N GLU A 24 -0.40 -24.58 -5.68
CA GLU A 24 -0.96 -24.88 -7.01
C GLU A 24 -1.72 -23.66 -7.51
N ASN A 25 -1.50 -23.26 -8.75
CA ASN A 25 -2.17 -22.12 -9.39
C ASN A 25 -2.17 -20.83 -8.54
N GLY A 26 -1.03 -20.57 -7.89
CA GLY A 26 -0.85 -19.38 -7.05
C GLY A 26 -1.45 -19.46 -5.65
N ALA A 27 -2.18 -20.51 -5.32
CA ALA A 27 -2.85 -20.69 -4.02
C ALA A 27 -2.23 -21.82 -3.18
N ILE A 28 -2.41 -21.77 -1.88
CA ILE A 28 -2.02 -22.80 -0.92
C ILE A 28 -3.01 -23.96 -1.05
N ALA A 29 -2.60 -25.02 -1.72
CA ALA A 29 -3.46 -26.21 -1.95
C ALA A 29 -3.51 -27.15 -0.74
N LYS A 30 -2.41 -27.23 0.05
CA LYS A 30 -2.34 -28.11 1.23
C LYS A 30 -1.29 -27.59 2.22
N ILE A 31 -1.62 -27.72 3.51
CA ILE A 31 -0.73 -27.49 4.64
C ILE A 31 -0.59 -28.81 5.40
N THR A 32 0.64 -29.25 5.65
CA THR A 32 0.93 -30.48 6.42
C THR A 32 1.89 -30.13 7.55
N ALA A 33 1.40 -30.24 8.78
CA ALA A 33 2.20 -30.05 10.00
C ALA A 33 3.01 -31.32 10.35
N ASN A 34 4.08 -31.14 11.14
CA ASN A 34 4.99 -32.20 11.55
C ASN A 34 5.52 -33.02 10.36
N ALA A 35 5.70 -32.36 9.25
CA ALA A 35 6.23 -32.98 8.02
C ALA A 35 7.77 -33.08 8.06
N THR A 36 8.32 -33.96 7.24
CA THR A 36 9.73 -33.98 6.91
C THR A 36 9.94 -33.24 5.58
N PRO A 37 11.09 -32.56 5.39
CA PRO A 37 11.40 -31.93 4.11
C PRO A 37 11.49 -32.97 3.00
N GLY A 38 10.86 -32.72 1.89
CA GLY A 38 10.92 -33.53 0.68
C GLY A 38 12.04 -33.06 -0.27
N ASP A 39 12.33 -33.88 -1.26
CA ASP A 39 13.24 -33.50 -2.34
C ASP A 39 12.55 -32.41 -3.20
N GLY A 40 13.29 -31.34 -3.51
CA GLY A 40 12.80 -30.22 -4.30
C GLY A 40 11.98 -29.18 -3.52
N ASP A 41 11.80 -29.33 -2.21
CA ASP A 41 11.19 -28.29 -1.37
C ASP A 41 12.11 -27.05 -1.30
N ALA A 42 11.53 -25.86 -1.46
CA ALA A 42 12.16 -24.64 -0.96
C ALA A 42 12.21 -24.73 0.57
N ARG A 43 13.40 -24.66 1.16
CA ARG A 43 13.58 -24.83 2.61
C ARG A 43 13.84 -23.48 3.24
N VAL A 44 12.99 -23.12 4.20
CA VAL A 44 13.06 -21.84 4.91
C VAL A 44 12.98 -22.05 6.43
N ASP A 45 13.44 -21.06 7.16
CA ASP A 45 13.41 -21.10 8.62
C ASP A 45 12.00 -20.81 9.15
N THR A 46 11.56 -19.57 9.04
CA THR A 46 10.25 -19.11 9.51
C THR A 46 9.43 -18.60 8.36
N LEU A 47 8.21 -19.10 8.18
CA LEU A 47 7.29 -18.67 7.14
C LEU A 47 6.12 -17.88 7.74
N LEU A 48 5.89 -16.69 7.18
CA LEU A 48 4.84 -15.77 7.59
C LEU A 48 3.93 -15.42 6.40
N PRO A 49 2.67 -15.00 6.65
CA PRO A 49 1.89 -14.37 5.58
C PRO A 49 2.60 -13.09 5.14
N GLY A 50 2.74 -12.88 3.85
CA GLY A 50 3.24 -11.64 3.29
C GLY A 50 2.23 -10.50 3.48
N LEU A 51 2.73 -9.27 3.63
CA LEU A 51 1.88 -8.10 3.72
C LEU A 51 1.61 -7.52 2.33
N ALA A 52 0.44 -6.91 2.19
CA ALA A 52 0.16 -6.03 1.06
C ALA A 52 0.55 -4.59 1.44
N ASN A 53 1.27 -3.91 0.56
CA ASN A 53 1.44 -2.46 0.58
C ASN A 53 0.16 -1.86 -0.01
N LEU A 54 -0.77 -1.43 0.85
CA LEU A 54 -2.12 -1.07 0.39
C LEU A 54 -2.22 0.29 -0.31
N HIS A 55 -1.16 1.11 -0.26
CA HIS A 55 -1.17 2.45 -0.84
C HIS A 55 0.23 2.87 -1.29
N SER A 56 0.34 3.24 -2.55
CA SER A 56 1.58 3.67 -3.18
C SER A 56 1.32 4.63 -4.34
N HIS A 57 2.20 5.60 -4.48
CA HIS A 57 2.40 6.43 -5.66
C HIS A 57 3.82 6.14 -6.19
N SER A 58 4.00 5.09 -6.97
CA SER A 58 5.31 4.54 -7.31
C SER A 58 6.29 5.56 -7.90
N PHE A 59 5.81 6.51 -8.72
CA PHE A 59 6.66 7.53 -9.34
C PHE A 59 7.37 8.45 -8.31
N GLN A 60 6.78 8.65 -7.14
CA GLN A 60 7.34 9.51 -6.10
C GLN A 60 8.64 8.95 -5.51
N ARG A 61 8.91 7.64 -5.66
CA ARG A 61 10.17 7.01 -5.24
C ARG A 61 11.40 7.71 -5.82
N ALA A 62 11.31 8.21 -7.04
CA ALA A 62 12.42 8.92 -7.71
C ALA A 62 12.71 10.31 -7.08
N MET A 63 11.80 10.84 -6.28
CA MET A 63 11.94 12.12 -5.57
C MET A 63 12.47 11.95 -4.14
N ALA A 64 12.67 10.71 -3.66
CA ALA A 64 13.07 10.43 -2.30
C ALA A 64 14.35 11.18 -1.90
N GLY A 65 14.30 11.92 -0.79
CA GLY A 65 15.40 12.74 -0.27
C GLY A 65 15.60 14.09 -0.96
N MET A 66 14.78 14.45 -1.96
CA MET A 66 14.91 15.74 -2.65
C MET A 66 14.20 16.90 -1.93
N SER A 67 13.34 16.61 -0.97
CA SER A 67 12.53 17.60 -0.24
C SER A 67 13.02 17.88 1.18
N GLU A 68 14.11 17.27 1.63
CA GLU A 68 14.60 17.37 3.01
C GLU A 68 15.50 18.61 3.27
N TYR A 69 15.37 19.64 2.45
CA TYR A 69 16.12 20.89 2.58
C TYR A 69 15.17 22.04 2.94
N ARG A 70 15.31 22.56 4.16
CA ARG A 70 14.52 23.72 4.60
C ARG A 70 15.05 25.00 3.97
N ALA A 71 14.22 25.65 3.16
CA ALA A 71 14.48 26.99 2.61
C ALA A 71 14.15 28.09 3.63
N ALA A 72 14.19 29.36 3.21
CA ALA A 72 13.74 30.48 4.04
C ALA A 72 12.22 30.40 4.21
N GLY A 73 11.76 29.91 5.36
CA GLY A 73 10.35 29.73 5.66
C GLY A 73 10.08 28.41 6.39
N GLN A 74 8.81 28.10 6.59
CA GLN A 74 8.35 26.83 7.12
C GLN A 74 7.93 25.92 5.97
N ASP A 75 8.59 24.77 5.84
CA ASP A 75 8.17 23.74 4.89
C ASP A 75 6.92 23.00 5.40
N SER A 76 6.15 22.48 4.46
CA SER A 76 4.90 21.78 4.72
C SER A 76 4.60 20.84 3.56
N PHE A 77 3.58 20.01 3.71
CA PHE A 77 2.97 19.23 2.61
C PHE A 77 2.80 20.03 1.31
N TRP A 78 2.43 21.31 1.40
CA TRP A 78 2.18 22.17 0.23
C TRP A 78 3.45 22.57 -0.53
N THR A 79 4.58 22.76 0.16
CA THR A 79 5.88 23.02 -0.48
C THR A 79 6.45 21.79 -1.16
N TRP A 80 6.31 20.62 -0.52
CA TRP A 80 6.65 19.32 -1.11
C TRP A 80 5.86 19.05 -2.40
N ARG A 81 4.57 19.34 -2.41
CA ARG A 81 3.68 19.16 -3.58
C ARG A 81 4.13 19.98 -4.79
N GLN A 82 4.72 21.16 -4.60
CA GLN A 82 5.26 21.97 -5.70
C GLN A 82 6.48 21.31 -6.37
N LEU A 83 7.34 20.65 -5.59
CA LEU A 83 8.45 19.85 -6.14
C LEU A 83 7.90 18.70 -6.99
N MET A 84 6.89 17.99 -6.49
CA MET A 84 6.24 16.90 -7.21
C MET A 84 5.71 17.36 -8.58
N TYR A 85 5.04 18.50 -8.66
CA TYR A 85 4.52 19.02 -9.96
C TYR A 85 5.64 19.31 -10.95
N ARG A 86 6.75 19.93 -10.53
CA ARG A 86 7.91 20.15 -11.41
C ARG A 86 8.49 18.83 -11.91
N PHE A 87 8.59 17.82 -11.06
CA PHE A 87 9.04 16.49 -11.45
C PHE A 87 8.12 15.87 -12.51
N LEU A 88 6.81 16.00 -12.30
CA LEU A 88 5.81 15.45 -13.24
C LEU A 88 5.86 16.09 -14.63
N ASP A 89 6.24 17.36 -14.75
CA ASP A 89 6.33 18.04 -16.04
C ASP A 89 7.38 17.41 -16.99
N HIS A 90 8.32 16.61 -16.44
CA HIS A 90 9.41 15.97 -17.19
C HIS A 90 9.32 14.44 -17.27
N LEU A 91 8.38 13.83 -16.55
CA LEU A 91 8.26 12.38 -16.46
C LEU A 91 7.67 11.77 -17.73
N SER A 92 8.47 10.94 -18.46
CA SER A 92 8.01 10.15 -19.60
C SER A 92 7.38 8.82 -19.17
N PRO A 93 6.59 8.16 -20.06
CA PRO A 93 6.05 6.82 -19.79
C PRO A 93 7.13 5.76 -19.48
N GLU A 94 8.24 5.76 -20.22
CA GLU A 94 9.35 4.80 -20.01
C GLU A 94 10.05 5.03 -18.66
N GLN A 95 10.26 6.30 -18.31
CA GLN A 95 10.83 6.65 -17.00
C GLN A 95 9.89 6.25 -15.87
N TYR A 96 8.58 6.46 -16.05
CA TYR A 96 7.58 6.01 -15.08
C TYR A 96 7.64 4.50 -14.87
N GLN A 97 7.68 3.69 -15.95
CA GLN A 97 7.82 2.25 -15.86
C GLN A 97 9.07 1.83 -15.08
N ALA A 98 10.22 2.42 -15.38
CA ALA A 98 11.48 2.09 -14.71
C ALA A 98 11.46 2.43 -13.21
N ILE A 99 10.82 3.55 -12.84
CA ILE A 99 10.66 3.97 -11.44
C ILE A 99 9.69 3.03 -10.71
N ALA A 100 8.55 2.69 -11.34
CA ALA A 100 7.58 1.77 -10.76
C ALA A 100 8.19 0.37 -10.56
N ALA A 101 8.96 -0.13 -11.53
CA ALA A 101 9.65 -1.43 -11.41
C ALA A 101 10.65 -1.44 -10.22
N LEU A 102 11.43 -0.37 -10.03
CA LEU A 102 12.29 -0.27 -8.85
C LEU A 102 11.47 -0.29 -7.56
N THR A 103 10.42 0.52 -7.49
CA THR A 103 9.57 0.66 -6.32
C THR A 103 8.96 -0.69 -5.93
N PHE A 104 8.41 -1.42 -6.89
CA PHE A 104 7.80 -2.73 -6.68
C PHE A 104 8.83 -3.80 -6.30
N MET A 105 10.02 -3.73 -6.87
CA MET A 105 11.14 -4.60 -6.48
C MET A 105 11.56 -4.35 -5.02
N GLU A 106 11.71 -3.08 -4.60
CA GLU A 106 12.05 -2.74 -3.22
C GLU A 106 10.94 -3.15 -2.25
N MET A 107 9.66 -3.06 -2.65
CA MET A 107 8.55 -3.59 -1.84
C MET A 107 8.66 -5.09 -1.63
N LEU A 108 8.94 -5.86 -2.70
CA LEU A 108 9.16 -7.30 -2.59
C LEU A 108 10.33 -7.62 -1.66
N GLU A 109 11.48 -6.93 -1.81
CA GLU A 109 12.65 -7.15 -0.94
C GLU A 109 12.37 -6.77 0.52
N ALA A 110 11.48 -5.81 0.77
CA ALA A 110 11.04 -5.44 2.12
C ALA A 110 10.03 -6.42 2.75
N GLY A 111 9.46 -7.36 1.96
CA GLY A 111 8.51 -8.36 2.44
C GLY A 111 7.04 -8.06 2.09
N TYR A 112 6.77 -7.07 1.26
CA TYR A 112 5.44 -6.91 0.68
C TYR A 112 5.27 -7.87 -0.50
N THR A 113 4.09 -8.48 -0.62
CA THR A 113 3.76 -9.44 -1.68
C THR A 113 2.83 -8.88 -2.73
N ALA A 114 2.17 -7.78 -2.42
CA ALA A 114 1.26 -7.08 -3.31
C ALA A 114 1.29 -5.58 -3.05
N VAL A 115 0.85 -4.81 -4.04
CA VAL A 115 0.74 -3.34 -3.95
C VAL A 115 -0.63 -2.86 -4.43
N GLY A 116 -1.20 -1.88 -3.72
CA GLY A 116 -2.26 -1.00 -4.17
C GLY A 116 -1.65 0.25 -4.78
N GLU A 117 -1.57 0.32 -6.09
CA GLU A 117 -1.01 1.48 -6.77
C GLU A 117 -2.12 2.50 -7.04
N PHE A 118 -2.10 3.60 -6.30
CA PHE A 118 -3.04 4.70 -6.39
C PHE A 118 -2.61 5.62 -7.53
N HIS A 119 -3.10 5.31 -8.73
CA HIS A 119 -2.60 5.80 -9.99
C HIS A 119 -3.39 7.02 -10.49
N TYR A 120 -2.81 8.21 -10.38
CA TYR A 120 -3.49 9.46 -10.78
C TYR A 120 -2.86 10.20 -11.96
N ILE A 121 -1.75 9.73 -12.52
CA ILE A 121 -1.14 10.35 -13.71
C ILE A 121 -1.71 9.67 -14.95
N HIS A 122 -2.60 10.35 -15.66
CA HIS A 122 -3.27 9.77 -16.83
C HIS A 122 -2.82 10.40 -18.16
N HIS A 123 -2.43 11.69 -18.13
CA HIS A 123 -2.24 12.50 -19.31
C HIS A 123 -0.80 12.95 -19.49
N GLN A 124 -0.50 13.47 -20.68
CA GLN A 124 0.76 14.13 -20.99
C GLN A 124 0.93 15.43 -20.17
N PRO A 125 2.15 15.97 -20.03
CA PRO A 125 2.34 17.32 -19.49
C PRO A 125 1.40 18.33 -20.16
N GLY A 126 0.74 19.15 -19.35
CA GLY A 126 -0.28 20.09 -19.83
C GLY A 126 -1.68 19.51 -20.04
N GLY A 127 -1.89 18.21 -19.78
CA GLY A 127 -3.23 17.58 -19.79
C GLY A 127 -3.69 17.01 -21.13
N ALA A 128 -2.84 16.98 -22.16
CA ALA A 128 -3.17 16.33 -23.42
C ALA A 128 -3.28 14.82 -23.25
N LEU A 129 -4.24 14.19 -23.95
CA LEU A 129 -4.40 12.74 -23.94
C LEU A 129 -3.22 12.04 -24.64
N TYR A 130 -2.88 10.84 -24.20
CA TYR A 130 -2.08 9.91 -25.01
C TYR A 130 -2.97 9.27 -26.09
N ASP A 131 -2.35 8.70 -27.13
CA ASP A 131 -3.07 7.95 -28.17
C ASP A 131 -3.82 6.73 -27.56
N ASP A 132 -3.20 6.04 -26.59
CA ASP A 132 -3.88 5.11 -25.69
C ASP A 132 -4.17 5.81 -24.35
N PRO A 133 -5.42 6.05 -23.96
CA PRO A 133 -5.76 6.66 -22.68
C PRO A 133 -5.22 5.89 -21.48
N ALA A 134 -4.95 4.58 -21.59
CA ALA A 134 -4.40 3.73 -20.56
C ALA A 134 -2.86 3.64 -20.58
N GLU A 135 -2.15 4.46 -21.39
CA GLU A 135 -0.69 4.39 -21.57
C GLU A 135 0.06 4.27 -20.25
N LEU A 136 -0.19 5.17 -19.29
CA LEU A 136 0.53 5.16 -18.02
C LEU A 136 0.09 4.03 -17.09
N SER A 137 -1.16 3.58 -17.17
CA SER A 137 -1.60 2.34 -16.50
C SER A 137 -0.88 1.11 -17.07
N ASN A 138 -0.71 1.04 -18.39
CA ASN A 138 0.03 -0.06 -19.04
C ASN A 138 1.51 -0.07 -18.62
N ARG A 139 2.12 1.08 -18.31
CA ARG A 139 3.48 1.16 -17.75
C ARG A 139 3.57 0.60 -16.33
N VAL A 140 2.55 0.83 -15.50
CA VAL A 140 2.44 0.18 -14.19
C VAL A 140 2.27 -1.33 -14.34
N PHE A 141 1.47 -1.79 -15.32
CA PHE A 141 1.29 -3.20 -15.62
C PHE A 141 2.59 -3.87 -16.03
N ALA A 142 3.35 -3.24 -16.93
CA ALA A 142 4.66 -3.74 -17.35
C ALA A 142 5.65 -3.84 -16.17
N ALA A 143 5.64 -2.86 -15.26
CA ALA A 143 6.46 -2.91 -14.05
C ALA A 143 6.03 -4.02 -13.08
N ALA A 144 4.73 -4.27 -12.94
CA ALA A 144 4.20 -5.34 -12.10
C ALA A 144 4.51 -6.73 -12.69
N ASP A 145 4.42 -6.89 -14.01
CA ASP A 145 4.80 -8.14 -14.70
C ASP A 145 6.31 -8.41 -14.58
N GLU A 146 7.16 -7.39 -14.82
CA GLU A 146 8.61 -7.48 -14.70
C GLU A 146 9.07 -7.88 -13.29
N THR A 147 8.40 -7.37 -12.25
CA THR A 147 8.77 -7.66 -10.86
C THR A 147 8.04 -8.86 -10.28
N GLY A 148 6.90 -9.25 -10.87
CA GLY A 148 6.05 -10.33 -10.39
C GLY A 148 5.32 -10.03 -9.08
N ILE A 149 5.24 -8.76 -8.65
CA ILE A 149 4.44 -8.33 -7.50
C ILE A 149 2.94 -8.51 -7.78
N GLY A 150 2.16 -8.84 -6.77
CA GLY A 150 0.70 -8.81 -6.88
C GLY A 150 0.21 -7.36 -7.03
N LEU A 151 -0.69 -7.09 -7.97
CA LEU A 151 -1.15 -5.73 -8.24
C LEU A 151 -2.65 -5.59 -7.99
N THR A 152 -3.02 -4.57 -7.22
CA THR A 152 -4.34 -3.95 -7.25
C THR A 152 -4.16 -2.55 -7.82
N HIS A 153 -4.51 -2.37 -9.09
CA HIS A 153 -4.40 -1.08 -9.76
C HIS A 153 -5.64 -0.23 -9.46
N LEU A 154 -5.42 1.00 -9.05
CA LEU A 154 -6.45 1.93 -8.60
C LEU A 154 -6.39 3.21 -9.44
N PRO A 155 -6.99 3.22 -10.65
CA PRO A 155 -7.14 4.47 -11.40
C PRO A 155 -7.87 5.50 -10.54
N VAL A 156 -7.44 6.75 -10.62
CA VAL A 156 -7.91 7.82 -9.75
C VAL A 156 -8.79 8.81 -10.52
N LEU A 157 -10.00 9.05 -10.02
CA LEU A 157 -10.80 10.18 -10.45
C LEU A 157 -10.31 11.45 -9.75
N TYR A 158 -9.91 12.43 -10.53
CA TYR A 158 -9.44 13.74 -10.09
C TYR A 158 -10.13 14.82 -10.95
N SER A 159 -11.26 15.35 -10.50
CA SER A 159 -12.07 16.29 -11.28
C SER A 159 -11.71 17.75 -10.99
N TYR A 160 -11.27 18.05 -9.76
CA TYR A 160 -11.10 19.43 -9.29
C TYR A 160 -9.75 19.65 -8.60
N GLY A 161 -9.25 20.89 -8.64
CA GLY A 161 -7.97 21.29 -8.04
C GLY A 161 -7.99 21.54 -6.54
N GLY A 162 -9.20 21.60 -5.94
CA GLY A 162 -9.38 21.85 -4.51
C GLY A 162 -10.87 21.85 -4.12
N ALA A 163 -11.14 21.92 -2.82
CA ALA A 163 -12.48 21.95 -2.26
C ALA A 163 -13.33 23.10 -2.85
N GLY A 164 -14.64 22.87 -3.02
CA GLY A 164 -15.52 23.83 -3.68
C GLY A 164 -15.35 23.85 -5.20
N GLN A 165 -14.97 22.72 -5.79
CA GLN A 165 -14.87 22.53 -7.25
C GLN A 165 -13.92 23.52 -7.94
N GLN A 166 -12.78 23.81 -7.31
CA GLN A 166 -11.77 24.67 -7.90
C GLN A 166 -11.22 24.08 -9.21
N PRO A 167 -10.91 24.88 -10.24
CA PRO A 167 -10.38 24.36 -11.50
C PRO A 167 -9.00 23.72 -11.30
N LEU A 168 -8.69 22.75 -12.14
CA LEU A 168 -7.35 22.15 -12.22
C LEU A 168 -6.33 23.15 -12.74
N THR A 169 -5.13 23.17 -12.18
CA THR A 169 -4.04 24.06 -12.58
C THR A 169 -2.69 23.36 -12.61
N GLY A 170 -1.77 23.81 -13.47
CA GLY A 170 -0.39 23.32 -13.53
C GLY A 170 -0.31 21.79 -13.67
N GLY A 171 0.50 21.14 -12.85
CA GLY A 171 0.69 19.69 -12.86
C GLY A 171 -0.57 18.85 -12.63
N GLN A 172 -1.61 19.43 -12.04
CA GLN A 172 -2.91 18.74 -11.85
C GLN A 172 -3.60 18.40 -13.18
N LEU A 173 -3.28 19.09 -14.25
CA LEU A 173 -3.85 18.81 -15.58
C LEU A 173 -3.51 17.40 -16.07
N ARG A 174 -2.41 16.80 -15.57
CA ARG A 174 -2.06 15.41 -15.89
C ARG A 174 -2.97 14.37 -15.22
N PHE A 175 -3.78 14.79 -14.23
CA PHE A 175 -4.65 13.90 -13.44
C PHE A 175 -6.11 13.98 -13.89
N GLY A 176 -6.50 15.11 -14.50
CA GLY A 176 -7.87 15.55 -14.66
C GLY A 176 -8.70 14.65 -15.57
N ASN A 177 -9.84 14.20 -15.07
CA ASN A 177 -10.85 13.49 -15.86
C ASN A 177 -12.25 13.97 -15.48
N SER A 178 -13.16 14.00 -16.45
CA SER A 178 -14.59 13.96 -16.19
C SER A 178 -14.99 12.55 -15.74
N VAL A 179 -16.14 12.39 -15.12
CA VAL A 179 -16.65 11.07 -14.72
C VAL A 179 -16.79 10.11 -15.91
N ASP A 180 -17.30 10.60 -17.03
CA ASP A 180 -17.46 9.80 -18.26
C ASP A 180 -16.11 9.37 -18.83
N GLY A 181 -15.14 10.31 -18.95
CA GLY A 181 -13.80 10.00 -19.41
C GLY A 181 -13.07 9.02 -18.47
N PHE A 182 -13.29 9.14 -17.17
CA PHE A 182 -12.77 8.22 -16.19
C PHE A 182 -13.42 6.81 -16.31
N ALA A 183 -14.72 6.74 -16.56
CA ALA A 183 -15.41 5.46 -16.77
C ALA A 183 -14.84 4.72 -18.00
N ASP A 184 -14.61 5.44 -19.10
CA ASP A 184 -13.98 4.89 -20.30
C ASP A 184 -12.55 4.41 -20.02
N LEU A 185 -11.76 5.19 -19.28
CA LEU A 185 -10.40 4.83 -18.86
C LEU A 185 -10.42 3.53 -18.02
N VAL A 186 -11.27 3.45 -16.99
CA VAL A 186 -11.38 2.26 -16.13
C VAL A 186 -11.77 1.03 -16.94
N ALA A 187 -12.72 1.17 -17.87
CA ALA A 187 -13.12 0.08 -18.75
C ALA A 187 -11.96 -0.41 -19.64
N GLN A 188 -11.15 0.51 -20.18
CA GLN A 188 -9.95 0.17 -20.96
C GLN A 188 -8.89 -0.52 -20.09
N VAL A 189 -8.61 0.04 -18.89
CA VAL A 189 -7.66 -0.50 -17.91
C VAL A 189 -8.03 -1.92 -17.50
N ARG A 190 -9.31 -2.20 -17.23
CA ARG A 190 -9.79 -3.55 -16.90
C ARG A 190 -9.54 -4.54 -18.05
N ARG A 191 -9.87 -4.16 -19.28
CA ARG A 191 -9.58 -5.01 -20.47
C ARG A 191 -8.09 -5.31 -20.65
N ASN A 192 -7.24 -4.30 -20.44
CA ASN A 192 -5.79 -4.48 -20.55
C ASN A 192 -5.25 -5.38 -19.43
N ALA A 193 -5.70 -5.20 -18.17
CA ALA A 193 -5.32 -6.04 -17.05
C ALA A 193 -5.71 -7.52 -17.26
N ASP A 194 -6.93 -7.78 -17.72
CA ASP A 194 -7.43 -9.14 -18.01
C ASP A 194 -6.63 -9.83 -19.13
N ARG A 195 -6.11 -9.06 -20.08
CA ARG A 195 -5.31 -9.58 -21.20
C ARG A 195 -3.86 -9.85 -20.81
N ASP A 196 -3.24 -8.94 -20.06
CA ASP A 196 -1.78 -8.83 -19.95
C ASP A 196 -1.23 -9.31 -18.59
N LEU A 197 -2.07 -9.40 -17.56
CA LEU A 197 -1.61 -9.67 -16.20
C LEU A 197 -2.15 -10.99 -15.61
N PRO A 198 -1.47 -11.53 -14.58
CA PRO A 198 -1.94 -12.74 -13.88
C PRO A 198 -3.34 -12.57 -13.26
N ALA A 199 -4.07 -13.68 -13.14
CA ALA A 199 -5.44 -13.72 -12.63
C ALA A 199 -5.60 -13.25 -11.16
N ASP A 200 -4.50 -13.10 -10.41
CA ASP A 200 -4.50 -12.52 -9.07
C ASP A 200 -4.47 -10.98 -9.07
N THR A 201 -4.35 -10.34 -10.24
CA THR A 201 -4.47 -8.88 -10.41
C THR A 201 -5.90 -8.41 -10.15
N ARG A 202 -6.04 -7.21 -9.59
CA ARG A 202 -7.31 -6.53 -9.37
C ARG A 202 -7.27 -5.12 -9.94
N VAL A 203 -8.42 -4.63 -10.41
CA VAL A 203 -8.60 -3.22 -10.81
C VAL A 203 -9.76 -2.67 -10.01
N GLY A 204 -9.44 -1.77 -9.09
CA GLY A 204 -10.41 -1.01 -8.31
C GLY A 204 -10.70 0.36 -8.92
N ILE A 205 -11.20 1.27 -8.08
CA ILE A 205 -11.33 2.70 -8.38
C ILE A 205 -10.87 3.53 -7.19
N ALA A 206 -10.43 4.75 -7.45
CA ALA A 206 -10.11 5.67 -6.38
C ALA A 206 -10.62 7.09 -6.71
N PRO A 207 -11.75 7.54 -6.13
CA PRO A 207 -11.99 8.96 -6.00
C PRO A 207 -10.86 9.54 -5.15
N HIS A 208 -10.09 10.51 -5.70
CA HIS A 208 -8.85 10.97 -5.05
C HIS A 208 -9.07 11.37 -3.58
N SER A 209 -10.00 12.26 -3.35
CA SER A 209 -10.38 12.81 -2.04
C SER A 209 -11.63 13.69 -2.21
N LEU A 210 -12.28 14.08 -1.15
CA LEU A 210 -13.39 15.06 -1.23
C LEU A 210 -12.93 16.45 -1.70
N ARG A 211 -11.63 16.75 -1.68
CA ARG A 211 -11.07 17.99 -2.25
C ARG A 211 -11.09 17.97 -3.79
N ALA A 212 -10.96 16.80 -4.39
CA ALA A 212 -10.76 16.63 -5.84
C ALA A 212 -11.93 15.94 -6.54
N THR A 213 -12.94 15.51 -5.79
CA THR A 213 -14.13 14.81 -6.31
C THR A 213 -15.36 15.40 -5.64
N SER A 214 -16.31 15.92 -6.43
CA SER A 214 -17.55 16.47 -5.87
C SER A 214 -18.47 15.38 -5.31
N PRO A 215 -19.46 15.71 -4.48
CA PRO A 215 -20.50 14.77 -4.05
C PRO A 215 -21.20 14.05 -5.20
N GLU A 216 -21.51 14.79 -6.26
CA GLU A 216 -22.17 14.29 -7.47
C GLU A 216 -21.25 13.32 -8.23
N ASP A 217 -20.00 13.71 -8.47
CA ASP A 217 -18.99 12.88 -9.15
C ASP A 217 -18.72 11.60 -8.35
N LEU A 218 -18.64 11.68 -7.01
CA LEU A 218 -18.48 10.52 -6.14
C LEU A 218 -19.65 9.55 -6.30
N ALA A 219 -20.88 10.04 -6.27
CA ALA A 219 -22.07 9.21 -6.44
C ALA A 219 -22.11 8.51 -7.81
N GLU A 220 -21.66 9.20 -8.87
CA GLU A 220 -21.61 8.63 -10.22
C GLU A 220 -20.48 7.59 -10.37
N VAL A 221 -19.26 7.92 -9.90
CA VAL A 221 -18.12 6.99 -10.05
C VAL A 221 -18.30 5.69 -9.24
N LEU A 222 -19.03 5.74 -8.14
CA LEU A 222 -19.33 4.54 -7.37
C LEU A 222 -20.23 3.53 -8.13
N LYS A 223 -20.95 3.96 -9.17
CA LYS A 223 -21.75 3.06 -10.00
C LYS A 223 -20.91 2.11 -10.84
N ILE A 224 -19.64 2.47 -11.12
CA ILE A 224 -18.72 1.63 -11.90
C ILE A 224 -17.81 0.75 -11.03
N GLN A 225 -17.98 0.77 -9.70
CA GLN A 225 -17.16 -0.02 -8.76
C GLN A 225 -17.25 -1.54 -9.04
N ASP A 226 -18.44 -2.07 -9.27
CA ASP A 226 -18.69 -3.49 -9.58
C ASP A 226 -18.08 -4.46 -8.56
N GLY A 227 -18.21 -4.13 -7.26
CA GLY A 227 -17.68 -4.95 -6.16
C GLY A 227 -16.14 -4.91 -5.99
N ALA A 228 -15.46 -4.11 -6.79
CA ALA A 228 -14.00 -3.92 -6.68
C ALA A 228 -13.63 -2.96 -5.53
N PRO A 229 -12.35 -2.95 -5.07
CA PRO A 229 -11.89 -2.03 -4.04
C PRO A 229 -12.10 -0.55 -4.38
N VAL A 230 -12.46 0.25 -3.37
CA VAL A 230 -12.55 1.70 -3.44
C VAL A 230 -11.59 2.32 -2.44
N HIS A 231 -10.63 3.11 -2.92
CA HIS A 231 -9.69 3.83 -2.06
C HIS A 231 -9.91 5.34 -2.16
N ILE A 232 -9.72 6.05 -1.06
CA ILE A 232 -9.86 7.51 -1.00
C ILE A 232 -8.92 8.10 0.06
N HIS A 233 -8.19 9.17 -0.27
CA HIS A 233 -7.50 9.98 0.75
C HIS A 233 -8.53 10.77 1.56
N ILE A 234 -8.38 10.78 2.88
CA ILE A 234 -9.33 11.49 3.73
C ILE A 234 -8.71 11.96 5.04
N ALA A 235 -9.01 13.20 5.40
CA ALA A 235 -8.61 13.82 6.66
C ALA A 235 -7.09 13.72 6.94
N GLU A 236 -6.27 13.81 5.89
CA GLU A 236 -4.81 13.74 5.97
C GLU A 236 -4.23 14.96 6.67
N GLN A 237 -4.72 16.15 6.30
CA GLN A 237 -4.20 17.43 6.78
C GLN A 237 -5.30 18.25 7.48
N PRO A 238 -4.95 19.03 8.54
CA PRO A 238 -5.92 19.93 9.20
C PRO A 238 -6.56 20.93 8.24
N ALA A 239 -5.81 21.41 7.25
CA ALA A 239 -6.34 22.32 6.23
C ALA A 239 -7.43 21.65 5.38
N GLU A 240 -7.23 20.39 4.97
CA GLU A 240 -8.27 19.63 4.28
C GLU A 240 -9.55 19.51 5.10
N VAL A 241 -9.40 19.14 6.38
CA VAL A 241 -10.57 19.02 7.28
C VAL A 241 -11.36 20.31 7.33
N LYS A 242 -10.67 21.46 7.46
CA LYS A 242 -11.29 22.78 7.47
C LYS A 242 -11.98 23.09 6.14
N ASP A 243 -11.29 22.91 5.03
CA ASP A 243 -11.80 23.25 3.69
C ASP A 243 -13.06 22.44 3.35
N ILE A 244 -13.09 21.15 3.69
CA ILE A 244 -14.25 20.28 3.48
C ILE A 244 -15.40 20.67 4.42
N GLN A 245 -15.10 20.98 5.67
CA GLN A 245 -16.13 21.43 6.62
C GLN A 245 -16.76 22.77 6.19
N ASP A 246 -15.96 23.70 5.70
CA ASP A 246 -16.44 24.99 5.20
C ASP A 246 -17.31 24.81 3.93
N TRP A 247 -16.98 23.84 3.08
CA TRP A 247 -17.70 23.59 1.83
C TRP A 247 -18.93 22.70 2.00
N LEU A 248 -18.81 21.56 2.68
CA LEU A 248 -19.85 20.53 2.76
C LEU A 248 -20.64 20.56 4.09
N GLY A 249 -20.27 21.44 5.03
CA GLY A 249 -20.96 21.62 6.31
C GLY A 249 -20.68 20.57 7.37
N SER A 250 -19.85 19.56 7.08
CA SER A 250 -19.38 18.55 8.04
C SER A 250 -17.95 18.13 7.76
N ARG A 251 -17.29 17.49 8.73
CA ARG A 251 -15.93 17.00 8.62
C ARG A 251 -15.84 15.90 7.55
N PRO A 252 -14.67 15.70 6.89
CA PRO A 252 -14.59 14.81 5.74
C PRO A 252 -14.97 13.36 6.03
N VAL A 253 -14.53 12.78 7.16
CA VAL A 253 -14.86 11.39 7.51
C VAL A 253 -16.35 11.27 7.87
N GLU A 254 -16.87 12.20 8.67
CA GLU A 254 -18.30 12.27 9.01
C GLU A 254 -19.16 12.40 7.74
N TRP A 255 -18.78 13.29 6.84
CA TRP A 255 -19.50 13.49 5.58
C TRP A 255 -19.51 12.21 4.75
N LEU A 256 -18.34 11.59 4.55
CA LEU A 256 -18.23 10.39 3.74
C LEU A 256 -19.04 9.21 4.30
N LEU A 257 -18.97 8.96 5.60
CA LEU A 257 -19.72 7.90 6.26
C LEU A 257 -21.23 8.09 6.21
N ASN A 258 -21.70 9.34 6.14
CA ASN A 258 -23.14 9.66 6.06
C ASN A 258 -23.67 9.68 4.61
N ASN A 259 -22.83 9.86 3.60
CA ASN A 259 -23.26 10.12 2.22
C ASN A 259 -22.80 9.07 1.20
N ALA A 260 -21.90 8.15 1.59
CA ALA A 260 -21.43 7.08 0.71
C ALA A 260 -21.61 5.70 1.38
N PRO A 261 -21.73 4.62 0.60
CA PRO A 261 -21.90 3.25 1.12
C PRO A 261 -20.58 2.66 1.61
N VAL A 262 -19.93 3.35 2.56
CA VAL A 262 -18.62 2.94 3.11
C VAL A 262 -18.77 1.61 3.84
N GLY A 263 -17.97 0.62 3.45
CA GLY A 263 -18.00 -0.73 4.01
C GLY A 263 -16.76 -1.53 3.68
N LYS A 264 -16.88 -2.85 3.68
CA LYS A 264 -15.75 -3.81 3.57
C LYS A 264 -14.85 -3.64 2.34
N ASP A 265 -15.36 -3.07 1.26
CA ASP A 265 -14.64 -2.88 -0.01
C ASP A 265 -13.94 -1.50 -0.07
N TRP A 266 -14.02 -0.71 1.01
CA TRP A 266 -13.40 0.61 1.10
C TRP A 266 -12.11 0.61 1.91
N CYS A 267 -11.17 1.42 1.43
CA CYS A 267 -9.96 1.78 2.16
C CYS A 267 -9.85 3.31 2.27
N LEU A 268 -9.87 3.80 3.49
CA LEU A 268 -9.73 5.22 3.82
C LEU A 268 -8.26 5.50 4.15
N ILE A 269 -7.57 6.21 3.25
CA ILE A 269 -6.13 6.44 3.37
C ILE A 269 -5.89 7.59 4.35
N HIS A 270 -4.94 7.41 5.24
CA HIS A 270 -4.54 8.24 6.38
C HIS A 270 -5.60 8.29 7.49
N ALA A 271 -6.74 8.92 7.25
CA ALA A 271 -7.78 9.14 8.28
C ALA A 271 -7.20 9.71 9.59
N THR A 272 -6.17 10.57 9.47
CA THR A 272 -5.33 11.04 10.58
C THR A 272 -6.10 11.94 11.53
N HIS A 273 -6.81 12.94 10.96
CA HIS A 273 -7.47 13.98 11.74
C HIS A 273 -8.95 13.65 11.99
N MET A 274 -9.20 12.53 12.65
CA MET A 274 -10.56 12.15 13.10
C MET A 274 -10.83 12.59 14.54
N THR A 275 -12.10 12.88 14.83
CA THR A 275 -12.62 12.92 16.20
C THR A 275 -12.79 11.50 16.74
N GLU A 276 -12.95 11.34 18.06
CA GLU A 276 -13.30 10.04 18.65
C GLU A 276 -14.57 9.43 18.06
N ALA A 277 -15.58 10.27 17.80
CA ALA A 277 -16.84 9.81 17.20
C ALA A 277 -16.63 9.27 15.78
N GLU A 278 -15.90 9.99 14.92
CA GLU A 278 -15.53 9.53 13.58
C GLU A 278 -14.71 8.23 13.65
N THR A 279 -13.74 8.14 14.58
CA THR A 279 -12.91 6.96 14.79
C THR A 279 -13.75 5.72 15.12
N ARG A 280 -14.73 5.83 16.01
CA ARG A 280 -15.63 4.72 16.40
C ARG A 280 -16.55 4.28 15.26
N VAL A 281 -17.12 5.23 14.53
CA VAL A 281 -18.01 4.90 13.41
C VAL A 281 -17.21 4.22 12.29
N LEU A 282 -16.03 4.73 11.95
CA LEU A 282 -15.17 4.12 10.95
C LEU A 282 -14.73 2.71 11.37
N ALA A 283 -14.33 2.52 12.64
CA ALA A 283 -13.91 1.21 13.16
C ALA A 283 -15.00 0.13 13.00
N THR A 284 -16.27 0.50 13.09
CA THR A 284 -17.41 -0.42 12.97
C THR A 284 -18.01 -0.51 11.58
N SER A 285 -17.56 0.28 10.62
CA SER A 285 -18.09 0.31 9.25
C SER A 285 -17.72 -0.93 8.42
N GLY A 286 -16.67 -1.65 8.82
CA GLY A 286 -16.07 -2.74 8.05
C GLY A 286 -15.02 -2.31 7.04
N ALA A 287 -14.86 -1.00 6.79
CA ALA A 287 -13.80 -0.45 5.95
C ALA A 287 -12.41 -0.61 6.60
N VAL A 288 -11.38 -0.46 5.80
CA VAL A 288 -9.97 -0.52 6.24
C VAL A 288 -9.43 0.90 6.36
N ALA A 289 -8.77 1.21 7.49
CA ALA A 289 -7.90 2.38 7.57
C ALA A 289 -6.56 2.07 6.90
N GLY A 290 -6.22 2.80 5.85
CA GLY A 290 -4.96 2.67 5.13
C GLY A 290 -3.92 3.62 5.69
N LEU A 291 -3.00 3.13 6.52
CA LEU A 291 -2.05 3.95 7.24
C LEU A 291 -0.68 3.94 6.55
N CYS A 292 -0.02 5.09 6.50
CA CYS A 292 1.26 5.28 5.85
C CYS A 292 2.27 5.94 6.83
N PRO A 293 2.62 5.26 7.93
CA PRO A 293 3.30 5.86 9.08
C PRO A 293 4.61 6.57 8.78
N ILE A 294 5.41 6.05 7.85
CA ILE A 294 6.68 6.70 7.45
C ILE A 294 6.39 8.00 6.69
N THR A 295 5.46 7.99 5.74
CA THR A 295 5.09 9.21 4.99
C THR A 295 4.40 10.22 5.89
N GLU A 296 3.46 9.80 6.74
CA GLU A 296 2.77 10.64 7.71
C GLU A 296 3.75 11.34 8.67
N ALA A 297 4.81 10.62 9.09
CA ALA A 297 5.89 11.22 9.88
C ALA A 297 6.77 12.16 9.06
N ASN A 298 7.10 11.82 7.81
CA ASN A 298 7.93 12.62 6.92
C ASN A 298 7.25 13.94 6.53
N LEU A 299 5.94 13.91 6.29
CA LEU A 299 5.16 15.10 5.93
C LEU A 299 4.65 15.88 7.15
N GLY A 300 4.74 15.29 8.34
CA GLY A 300 4.29 15.93 9.58
C GLY A 300 2.79 15.97 9.73
N ASP A 301 2.08 14.95 9.24
CA ASP A 301 0.61 14.87 9.24
C ASP A 301 0.05 14.68 10.65
N GLY A 302 0.77 13.94 11.49
CA GLY A 302 0.35 13.62 12.85
C GLY A 302 -0.04 12.15 13.04
N PRO A 303 -0.30 11.72 14.29
CA PRO A 303 -0.59 10.33 14.60
C PRO A 303 -2.09 10.01 14.41
N PHE A 304 -2.36 8.89 13.76
CA PHE A 304 -3.70 8.28 13.69
C PHE A 304 -4.24 7.90 15.09
N ASN A 305 -5.56 7.80 15.27
CA ASN A 305 -6.17 7.38 16.55
C ASN A 305 -6.16 5.85 16.76
N GLY A 306 -4.97 5.23 16.70
CA GLY A 306 -4.82 3.78 16.59
C GLY A 306 -5.37 2.98 17.76
N ALA A 307 -5.11 3.38 18.99
CA ALA A 307 -5.59 2.68 20.18
C ALA A 307 -7.12 2.65 20.26
N GLU A 308 -7.77 3.79 20.06
CA GLU A 308 -9.23 3.92 20.06
C GLU A 308 -9.85 3.12 18.91
N TYR A 309 -9.22 3.18 17.71
CA TYR A 309 -9.68 2.46 16.53
C TYR A 309 -9.67 0.94 16.75
N LEU A 310 -8.58 0.39 17.29
CA LEU A 310 -8.46 -1.04 17.61
C LEU A 310 -9.40 -1.47 18.74
N ALA A 311 -9.61 -0.63 19.75
CA ALA A 311 -10.54 -0.93 20.86
C ALA A 311 -11.99 -1.13 20.37
N HIS A 312 -12.34 -0.55 19.22
CA HIS A 312 -13.65 -0.71 18.57
C HIS A 312 -13.64 -1.73 17.42
N GLY A 313 -12.61 -2.56 17.31
CA GLY A 313 -12.51 -3.62 16.30
C GLY A 313 -12.17 -3.15 14.90
N GLY A 314 -11.63 -1.94 14.77
CA GLY A 314 -11.23 -1.35 13.49
C GLY A 314 -10.17 -2.17 12.77
N ARG A 315 -10.25 -2.21 11.46
CA ARG A 315 -9.32 -2.93 10.56
C ARG A 315 -8.38 -1.93 9.90
N PHE A 316 -7.09 -2.23 9.89
CA PHE A 316 -6.09 -1.39 9.26
C PHE A 316 -5.13 -2.21 8.42
N GLY A 317 -4.50 -1.55 7.47
CA GLY A 317 -3.33 -2.03 6.76
C GLY A 317 -2.30 -0.92 6.62
N ILE A 318 -1.13 -1.23 6.08
CA ILE A 318 -0.05 -0.26 5.89
C ILE A 318 0.30 -0.09 4.42
N GLY A 319 0.72 1.12 4.07
CA GLY A 319 1.24 1.50 2.76
C GLY A 319 2.49 2.35 2.88
N SER A 320 3.29 2.44 1.82
CA SER A 320 4.49 3.27 1.77
C SER A 320 4.27 4.63 1.12
N ASP A 321 3.10 4.85 0.54
CA ASP A 321 2.56 6.09 -0.02
C ASP A 321 3.58 6.83 -0.92
N SER A 322 4.29 7.82 -0.39
CA SER A 322 5.30 8.59 -1.14
C SER A 322 6.56 7.79 -1.48
N ASN A 323 6.71 6.60 -0.94
CA ASN A 323 7.87 5.72 -1.12
C ASN A 323 9.22 6.40 -0.76
N ILE A 324 9.19 7.40 0.14
CA ILE A 324 10.42 8.04 0.66
C ILE A 324 11.35 6.96 1.24
N ARG A 325 10.77 5.99 1.92
CA ARG A 325 11.41 4.76 2.39
C ARG A 325 10.42 3.60 2.31
N ILE A 326 10.87 2.45 1.84
CA ILE A 326 10.09 1.22 1.77
C ILE A 326 10.67 0.23 2.76
N ALA A 327 10.04 0.07 3.92
CA ALA A 327 10.54 -0.75 5.03
C ALA A 327 9.39 -1.26 5.90
N LEU A 328 8.94 -2.49 5.66
CA LEU A 328 7.79 -3.09 6.35
C LEU A 328 7.88 -3.04 7.89
N PRO A 329 8.99 -3.48 8.53
CA PRO A 329 9.09 -3.39 9.99
C PRO A 329 9.06 -1.97 10.52
N GLU A 330 9.57 -1.01 9.74
CA GLU A 330 9.61 0.40 10.15
C GLU A 330 8.23 1.04 10.08
N GLU A 331 7.40 0.73 9.08
CA GLU A 331 6.00 1.18 9.04
C GLU A 331 5.25 0.74 10.30
N LEU A 332 5.34 -0.55 10.66
CA LEU A 332 4.70 -1.10 11.85
C LEU A 332 5.24 -0.48 13.14
N ARG A 333 6.57 -0.30 13.21
CA ARG A 333 7.24 0.33 14.35
C ARG A 333 6.83 1.79 14.51
N GLN A 334 6.83 2.54 13.41
CA GLN A 334 6.47 3.96 13.41
C GLN A 334 5.01 4.15 13.82
N LEU A 335 4.10 3.29 13.37
CA LEU A 335 2.71 3.31 13.80
C LEU A 335 2.58 3.19 15.32
N GLU A 336 3.22 2.21 15.94
CA GLU A 336 3.21 2.05 17.40
C GLU A 336 3.94 3.20 18.11
N TYR A 337 5.11 3.64 17.61
CA TYR A 337 5.89 4.68 18.28
C TYR A 337 5.19 6.04 18.24
N SER A 338 4.44 6.36 17.19
CA SER A 338 3.63 7.57 17.14
C SER A 338 2.60 7.61 18.29
N GLN A 339 1.95 6.47 18.57
CA GLN A 339 1.01 6.33 19.69
C GLN A 339 1.73 6.43 21.04
N ARG A 340 2.86 5.74 21.21
CA ARG A 340 3.64 5.80 22.48
C ARG A 340 4.06 7.23 22.83
N LEU A 341 4.51 7.98 21.83
CA LEU A 341 4.94 9.38 22.02
C LEU A 341 3.78 10.31 22.32
N ARG A 342 2.62 10.11 21.66
CA ARG A 342 1.41 10.89 21.91
C ARG A 342 0.85 10.61 23.30
N ASP A 343 0.75 9.35 23.68
CA ASP A 343 0.00 8.91 24.86
C ASP A 343 0.89 8.75 26.10
N LEU A 344 2.21 8.96 25.97
CA LEU A 344 3.23 8.77 27.02
C LEU A 344 3.13 7.38 27.68
N ALA A 345 2.85 6.35 26.87
CA ALA A 345 2.60 4.98 27.29
C ALA A 345 3.43 3.98 26.46
N ARG A 346 3.42 2.72 26.83
CA ARG A 346 4.06 1.61 26.07
C ARG A 346 3.02 0.57 25.69
N ASN A 347 3.28 -0.13 24.56
CA ASN A 347 2.44 -1.23 24.08
C ASN A 347 0.98 -0.80 23.88
N VAL A 348 0.80 0.26 23.08
CA VAL A 348 -0.47 0.98 22.93
C VAL A 348 -1.36 0.33 21.87
N MET A 349 -0.76 -0.13 20.75
CA MET A 349 -1.49 -0.73 19.61
C MET A 349 -1.84 -2.20 19.88
N THR A 350 -2.60 -2.44 20.95
CA THR A 350 -3.20 -3.75 21.26
C THR A 350 -4.53 -3.56 21.96
N PRO A 351 -5.60 -4.27 21.56
CA PRO A 351 -6.93 -4.12 22.16
C PRO A 351 -7.03 -4.72 23.58
N GLY A 352 -5.97 -5.38 24.06
CA GLY A 352 -5.93 -6.04 25.37
C GLY A 352 -4.57 -6.69 25.64
N PRO A 353 -4.43 -7.51 26.68
CA PRO A 353 -3.19 -8.22 26.96
C PRO A 353 -2.77 -9.10 25.78
N GLY A 354 -1.52 -8.91 25.28
CA GLY A 354 -1.00 -9.65 24.14
C GLY A 354 0.24 -9.02 23.54
N SER A 355 0.74 -9.64 22.46
CA SER A 355 1.86 -9.12 21.67
C SER A 355 1.38 -7.95 20.80
N VAL A 356 2.13 -6.86 20.87
CA VAL A 356 1.92 -5.70 19.98
C VAL A 356 2.35 -6.06 18.55
N GLY A 357 3.46 -6.80 18.41
CA GLY A 357 3.93 -7.25 17.10
C GLY A 357 2.93 -8.18 16.40
N ASP A 358 2.30 -9.10 17.12
CA ASP A 358 1.21 -9.95 16.59
C ASP A 358 0.04 -9.09 16.10
N THR A 359 -0.38 -8.12 16.92
CA THR A 359 -1.49 -7.20 16.57
C THR A 359 -1.17 -6.39 15.31
N LEU A 360 0.01 -5.79 15.26
CA LEU A 360 0.45 -4.95 14.15
C LEU A 360 0.62 -5.79 12.87
N TYR A 361 1.42 -6.83 12.94
CA TYR A 361 1.78 -7.62 11.76
C TYR A 361 0.56 -8.34 11.16
N LEU A 362 -0.15 -9.10 11.98
CA LEU A 362 -1.30 -9.88 11.51
C LEU A 362 -2.52 -8.99 11.20
N GLY A 363 -2.66 -7.87 11.90
CA GLY A 363 -3.66 -6.85 11.59
C GLY A 363 -3.42 -6.24 10.21
N ALA A 364 -2.19 -5.79 9.96
CA ALA A 364 -1.80 -5.22 8.68
C ALA A 364 -1.85 -6.24 7.52
N ALA A 365 -1.48 -7.51 7.76
CA ALA A 365 -1.59 -8.56 6.75
C ALA A 365 -3.03 -8.78 6.30
N ARG A 366 -3.97 -8.94 7.26
CA ARG A 366 -5.39 -9.14 6.96
C ARG A 366 -6.05 -7.90 6.37
N GLY A 367 -5.78 -6.73 6.97
CA GLY A 367 -6.37 -5.47 6.51
C GLY A 367 -5.85 -5.06 5.12
N GLY A 368 -4.55 -5.22 4.85
CA GLY A 368 -3.99 -4.95 3.54
C GLY A 368 -4.57 -5.88 2.45
N ALA A 369 -4.70 -7.18 2.74
CA ALA A 369 -5.33 -8.11 1.82
C ALA A 369 -6.80 -7.76 1.53
N GLN A 370 -7.57 -7.36 2.55
CA GLN A 370 -8.94 -6.90 2.39
C GLN A 370 -9.01 -5.63 1.54
N ALA A 371 -8.19 -4.62 1.84
CA ALA A 371 -8.16 -3.36 1.11
C ALA A 371 -7.86 -3.53 -0.38
N LEU A 372 -7.05 -4.52 -0.72
CA LEU A 372 -6.68 -4.84 -2.11
C LEU A 372 -7.63 -5.86 -2.78
N GLY A 373 -8.66 -6.35 -2.10
CA GLY A 373 -9.56 -7.36 -2.63
C GLY A 373 -8.87 -8.70 -2.93
N ARG A 374 -7.80 -9.05 -2.20
CA ARG A 374 -7.00 -10.25 -2.38
C ARG A 374 -7.36 -11.32 -1.34
N ALA A 375 -7.51 -12.55 -1.77
CA ALA A 375 -7.70 -13.70 -0.88
C ALA A 375 -6.36 -14.12 -0.26
N ALA A 376 -5.75 -13.24 0.55
CA ALA A 376 -4.41 -13.38 1.12
C ALA A 376 -4.37 -12.89 2.59
N GLY A 377 -3.19 -12.63 3.14
CA GLY A 377 -2.98 -12.07 4.49
C GLY A 377 -2.99 -13.10 5.61
N GLN A 378 -3.12 -14.38 5.29
CA GLN A 378 -3.00 -15.49 6.24
C GLN A 378 -2.59 -16.78 5.53
N ILE A 379 -1.93 -17.69 6.28
CA ILE A 379 -1.48 -18.98 5.76
C ILE A 379 -2.56 -20.02 6.05
N GLU A 380 -3.46 -20.19 5.08
CA GLU A 380 -4.55 -21.19 5.13
C GLU A 380 -4.80 -21.80 3.74
N THR A 381 -5.41 -22.96 3.71
CA THR A 381 -5.74 -23.63 2.45
C THR A 381 -6.76 -22.81 1.65
N GLY A 382 -6.50 -22.58 0.38
CA GLY A 382 -7.31 -21.77 -0.52
C GLY A 382 -6.88 -20.31 -0.64
N ALA A 383 -6.09 -19.79 0.31
CA ALA A 383 -5.52 -18.46 0.22
C ALA A 383 -4.43 -18.39 -0.87
N LEU A 384 -4.24 -17.21 -1.47
CA LEU A 384 -3.08 -16.94 -2.31
C LEU A 384 -1.80 -17.20 -1.51
N ALA A 385 -0.81 -17.78 -2.17
CA ALA A 385 0.50 -18.01 -1.59
C ALA A 385 1.33 -16.71 -1.60
N ASP A 386 0.80 -15.69 -0.90
CA ASP A 386 1.47 -14.44 -0.58
C ASP A 386 2.24 -14.67 0.72
N LEU A 387 3.52 -14.99 0.62
CA LEU A 387 4.32 -15.54 1.71
C LEU A 387 5.69 -14.87 1.80
N ILE A 388 6.21 -14.74 3.03
CA ILE A 388 7.59 -14.34 3.26
C ILE A 388 8.31 -15.34 4.17
N ALA A 389 9.60 -15.54 3.93
CA ALA A 389 10.48 -16.25 4.84
C ALA A 389 11.36 -15.26 5.60
N VAL A 390 11.58 -15.53 6.89
CA VAL A 390 12.38 -14.71 7.80
C VAL A 390 13.48 -15.58 8.41
N ASP A 391 14.71 -15.04 8.44
CA ASP A 391 15.84 -15.66 9.14
C ASP A 391 15.81 -15.33 10.63
N THR A 392 15.43 -16.29 11.46
CA THR A 392 15.39 -16.12 12.91
C THR A 392 16.72 -16.41 13.60
N SER A 393 17.78 -16.74 12.86
CA SER A 393 19.15 -16.85 13.39
C SER A 393 19.83 -15.50 13.62
N LEU A 394 19.24 -14.42 13.09
CA LEU A 394 19.75 -13.05 13.28
C LEU A 394 19.83 -12.68 14.75
N PRO A 395 20.85 -11.89 15.17
CA PRO A 395 21.01 -11.48 16.58
C PRO A 395 19.78 -10.87 17.22
N ALA A 396 18.98 -10.13 16.45
CA ALA A 396 17.74 -9.51 16.92
C ALA A 396 16.61 -10.51 17.21
N LEU A 397 16.67 -11.76 16.70
CA LEU A 397 15.58 -12.72 16.72
C LEU A 397 15.96 -14.05 17.37
N CYS A 398 17.24 -14.43 17.39
CA CYS A 398 17.69 -15.80 17.71
C CYS A 398 17.42 -16.25 19.16
N ALA A 399 17.19 -15.32 20.09
CA ALA A 399 16.88 -15.61 21.48
C ALA A 399 15.37 -15.57 21.81
N LEU A 400 14.51 -15.28 20.82
CA LEU A 400 13.08 -15.10 21.02
C LEU A 400 12.32 -16.42 20.90
N THR A 401 11.26 -16.55 21.70
CA THR A 401 10.29 -17.63 21.51
C THR A 401 9.42 -17.36 20.27
N PRO A 402 8.73 -18.36 19.70
CA PRO A 402 7.82 -18.14 18.59
C PRO A 402 6.80 -17.01 18.84
N GLU A 403 6.26 -16.92 20.06
CA GLU A 403 5.28 -15.91 20.45
C GLU A 403 5.86 -14.49 20.51
N GLN A 404 7.20 -14.34 20.55
CA GLN A 404 7.90 -13.07 20.59
C GLN A 404 8.46 -12.67 19.23
N LEU A 405 8.42 -13.55 18.22
CA LEU A 405 9.08 -13.32 16.94
C LEU A 405 8.54 -12.11 16.19
N LEU A 406 7.22 -11.89 16.21
CA LEU A 406 6.64 -10.72 15.53
C LEU A 406 6.94 -9.42 16.29
N ASP A 407 7.06 -9.45 17.63
CA ASP A 407 7.59 -8.30 18.38
C ASP A 407 9.04 -8.02 17.99
N GLY A 408 9.87 -9.05 17.90
CA GLY A 408 11.26 -8.93 17.46
C GLY A 408 11.37 -8.37 16.04
N LEU A 409 10.57 -8.88 15.11
CA LEU A 409 10.54 -8.42 13.73
C LEU A 409 10.15 -6.94 13.64
N CYS A 410 9.08 -6.52 14.34
CA CYS A 410 8.61 -5.15 14.31
C CYS A 410 9.57 -4.18 15.01
N PHE A 411 10.13 -4.55 16.18
CA PHE A 411 10.80 -3.59 17.05
C PHE A 411 12.33 -3.72 17.13
N ALA A 412 12.90 -4.86 16.81
CA ALA A 412 14.32 -5.13 16.98
C ALA A 412 15.06 -5.48 15.69
N ALA A 413 14.37 -6.09 14.71
CA ALA A 413 15.00 -6.47 13.45
C ALA A 413 15.25 -5.25 12.53
N GLY A 414 16.22 -5.39 11.65
CA GLY A 414 16.47 -4.51 10.51
C GLY A 414 15.88 -5.05 9.20
N ASP A 415 16.12 -4.34 8.11
CA ASP A 415 15.56 -4.63 6.77
C ASP A 415 16.02 -5.98 6.19
N GLY A 416 17.13 -6.55 6.67
CA GLY A 416 17.70 -7.80 6.16
C GLY A 416 17.12 -9.10 6.75
N ALA A 417 16.00 -9.03 7.49
CA ALA A 417 15.39 -10.23 8.09
C ALA A 417 14.62 -11.09 7.07
N VAL A 418 14.09 -10.49 6.00
CA VAL A 418 13.36 -11.18 4.94
C VAL A 418 14.34 -11.85 3.99
N THR A 419 14.22 -13.17 3.81
CA THR A 419 15.11 -13.95 2.94
C THR A 419 14.45 -14.34 1.63
N ASP A 420 13.18 -14.69 1.64
CA ASP A 420 12.46 -15.15 0.46
C ASP A 420 11.03 -14.57 0.44
N VAL A 421 10.54 -14.27 -0.76
CA VAL A 421 9.20 -13.72 -0.95
C VAL A 421 8.51 -14.41 -2.11
N TRP A 422 7.27 -14.83 -1.88
CA TRP A 422 6.35 -15.36 -2.88
C TRP A 422 5.12 -14.45 -3.00
N SER A 423 4.83 -13.99 -4.20
CA SER A 423 3.62 -13.27 -4.56
C SER A 423 2.71 -14.20 -5.36
N ALA A 424 1.55 -14.58 -4.84
CA ALA A 424 0.68 -15.60 -5.43
C ALA A 424 1.48 -16.82 -5.93
N GLY A 425 2.39 -17.33 -5.11
CA GLY A 425 3.26 -18.46 -5.41
C GLY A 425 4.44 -18.18 -6.34
N ARG A 426 4.57 -17.00 -6.93
CA ARG A 426 5.75 -16.58 -7.71
C ARG A 426 6.91 -16.26 -6.76
N HIS A 427 7.97 -17.04 -6.79
CA HIS A 427 9.14 -16.87 -5.91
C HIS A 427 10.07 -15.79 -6.47
N GLN A 428 9.87 -14.53 -6.07
CA GLN A 428 10.54 -13.37 -6.66
C GLN A 428 11.79 -12.90 -5.90
N VAL A 429 11.84 -13.10 -4.58
CA VAL A 429 13.01 -12.76 -3.77
C VAL A 429 13.64 -14.04 -3.22
N LYS A 430 14.95 -14.17 -3.36
CA LYS A 430 15.76 -15.25 -2.81
C LYS A 430 16.99 -14.68 -2.11
N GLN A 431 17.25 -15.15 -0.90
CA GLN A 431 18.38 -14.67 -0.09
C GLN A 431 18.37 -13.12 0.04
N GLY A 432 17.18 -12.52 0.22
CA GLY A 432 16.98 -11.09 0.38
C GLY A 432 17.14 -10.25 -0.89
N ARG A 433 17.23 -10.89 -2.08
CA ARG A 433 17.42 -10.18 -3.36
C ARG A 433 16.41 -10.62 -4.40
N HIS A 434 15.82 -9.65 -5.08
CA HIS A 434 14.92 -9.87 -6.21
C HIS A 434 15.66 -10.48 -7.41
N LEU A 435 14.99 -11.37 -8.15
CA LEU A 435 15.61 -12.10 -9.27
C LEU A 435 16.03 -11.18 -10.42
N GLY A 436 15.28 -10.11 -10.69
CA GLY A 436 15.56 -9.12 -11.75
C GLY A 436 16.35 -7.89 -11.28
N ARG A 437 16.90 -7.90 -10.05
CA ARG A 437 17.44 -6.71 -9.39
C ARG A 437 18.42 -5.89 -10.23
N GLU A 438 19.40 -6.51 -10.85
CA GLU A 438 20.46 -5.78 -11.57
C GLU A 438 19.92 -5.04 -12.79
N GLN A 439 19.01 -5.65 -13.54
CA GLN A 439 18.36 -5.04 -14.70
C GLN A 439 17.48 -3.86 -14.29
N ILE A 440 16.65 -4.04 -13.27
CA ILE A 440 15.73 -3.00 -12.75
C ILE A 440 16.53 -1.80 -12.22
N LEU A 441 17.61 -2.05 -11.46
CA LEU A 441 18.48 -0.98 -10.98
C LEU A 441 19.16 -0.19 -12.11
N ALA A 442 19.58 -0.86 -13.18
CA ALA A 442 20.20 -0.20 -14.33
C ALA A 442 19.18 0.73 -15.02
N ALA A 443 17.98 0.22 -15.33
CA ALA A 443 16.90 1.00 -15.96
C ALA A 443 16.49 2.21 -15.10
N PHE A 444 16.37 2.03 -13.79
CA PHE A 444 16.07 3.13 -12.88
C PHE A 444 17.16 4.22 -12.87
N ARG A 445 18.43 3.82 -12.81
CA ARG A 445 19.56 4.79 -12.80
C ARG A 445 19.55 5.63 -14.08
N ASP A 446 19.34 5.02 -15.23
CA ASP A 446 19.25 5.73 -16.51
C ASP A 446 18.06 6.69 -16.52
N ALA A 447 16.89 6.27 -16.06
CA ALA A 447 15.70 7.10 -15.97
C ALA A 447 15.91 8.33 -15.05
N VAL A 448 16.44 8.13 -13.84
CA VAL A 448 16.65 9.21 -12.87
C VAL A 448 17.76 10.18 -13.32
N GLN A 449 18.83 9.68 -13.96
CA GLN A 449 19.88 10.55 -14.52
C GLN A 449 19.31 11.48 -15.60
N SER A 450 18.48 10.93 -16.49
CA SER A 450 17.80 11.70 -17.53
C SER A 450 16.85 12.75 -16.93
N LEU A 451 16.04 12.38 -15.93
CA LEU A 451 15.13 13.31 -15.24
C LEU A 451 15.89 14.43 -14.53
N ARG A 452 16.97 14.13 -13.80
CA ARG A 452 17.78 15.14 -13.11
C ARG A 452 18.42 16.16 -14.05
N ALA A 453 18.71 15.79 -15.28
CA ALA A 453 19.24 16.70 -16.28
C ALA A 453 18.17 17.67 -16.83
N ALA A 454 16.88 17.36 -16.65
CA ALA A 454 15.75 18.17 -17.08
C ALA A 454 15.16 19.06 -15.96
N LEU A 455 15.41 18.76 -14.69
CA LEU A 455 15.00 19.53 -13.49
C LEU A 455 15.95 20.69 -13.22
#